data_44811acafee45d00754ae63e2e9ceeed
#
_entry.id   44811acafee45d00754ae63e2e9ceeed
#
_cell.length_a   1.000
_cell.length_b   1.000
_cell.length_c   1.000
_cell.angle_alpha   90.00
_cell.angle_beta   90.00
_cell.angle_gamma   90.00
#
_symmetry.space_group_name_H-M   'P 1'
#
loop_
_entity.id
_entity.type
_entity.pdbx_description
1 polymer ?
#
loop_
_entity_poly.entity_id
_entity_poly.type
_entity_poly.pdbx_seq_one_letter_code
_entity_poly.pdbx_strand_id
1 'polypeptide(L)'
;DTDRSRGLGDVYKRQVDTHCIDREHVYGVAREMEGDRHLGYISHAKDSIYIDKRYIDKQTSIILLEKDYVVYDHNRYSARVLVADSCFFQLFPYQVVQGSSSLNAPESALLTESYAQKLFGKENPIGKVLRYTNGKDVTISGVLAAPHNKTSLQFDVVLSSFLTQRWERLPIEFVKFMPGVNIDLMNKIGSHPRWVNPHYKEYDNRQYTFSFIPVGGIYWNNVIVESAECPTMLSSGNSSHIYILSGVCALLLLVGIINFVNIYLIFMMMRSKEYGIKKVFGLSRGTLFLQIWTENFLIACLALLIALSLIHISE
;
A
#
# COMPACT_ATOMS: atom_id res chain seq x y z
N ASP A 1 27.90 2.46 6.15
CA ASP A 1 27.97 2.51 4.68
C ASP A 1 26.92 1.63 3.95
N THR A 2 25.87 1.24 4.63
CA THR A 2 24.75 0.43 4.10
C THR A 2 23.58 1.27 3.56
N ASP A 3 23.70 2.58 3.46
CA ASP A 3 22.58 3.49 3.17
C ASP A 3 22.52 3.97 1.69
N ARG A 4 23.37 3.47 0.79
CA ARG A 4 23.47 3.96 -0.60
C ARG A 4 22.77 3.11 -1.68
N SER A 5 22.11 2.00 -1.34
CA SER A 5 21.38 1.19 -2.32
C SER A 5 19.86 1.35 -2.29
N ARG A 6 19.36 2.48 -1.76
CA ARG A 6 17.94 2.80 -1.81
C ARG A 6 17.56 3.28 -3.21
N GLY A 7 17.26 2.32 -4.08
CA GLY A 7 16.84 2.60 -5.47
C GLY A 7 15.44 3.19 -5.58
N LEU A 8 15.04 3.57 -6.81
CA LEU A 8 13.71 4.12 -7.14
C LEU A 8 12.55 3.34 -6.48
N GLY A 9 12.69 2.02 -6.29
CA GLY A 9 11.71 1.19 -5.61
C GLY A 9 11.42 1.61 -4.16
N ASP A 10 12.40 2.14 -3.42
CA ASP A 10 12.21 2.60 -2.05
C ASP A 10 11.45 3.93 -1.97
N VAL A 11 11.58 4.78 -2.98
CA VAL A 11 10.81 6.04 -3.06
C VAL A 11 9.32 5.73 -3.20
N TYR A 12 8.95 4.79 -4.05
CA TYR A 12 7.56 4.35 -4.21
C TYR A 12 7.02 3.63 -2.96
N LYS A 13 7.85 2.83 -2.29
CA LYS A 13 7.47 2.19 -1.01
C LYS A 13 7.12 3.20 0.07
N ARG A 14 7.78 4.37 0.06
CA ARG A 14 7.55 5.44 1.03
C ARG A 14 6.27 6.26 0.77
N GLN A 15 5.59 6.05 -0.35
CA GLN A 15 4.38 6.79 -0.71
C GLN A 15 3.08 6.11 -0.28
N VAL A 16 3.15 4.85 0.18
CA VAL A 16 1.98 4.09 0.64
C VAL A 16 1.81 4.26 2.15
N ASP A 17 0.55 4.32 2.62
CA ASP A 17 0.18 4.44 4.04
C ASP A 17 0.84 5.62 4.78
N THR A 18 1.08 6.72 4.08
CA THR A 18 1.71 7.92 4.65
C THR A 18 0.84 8.62 5.71
N HIS A 19 -0.44 8.31 5.76
CA HIS A 19 -1.36 8.78 6.79
C HIS A 19 -1.19 8.06 8.13
N CYS A 20 -0.55 6.87 8.15
CA CYS A 20 -0.23 6.20 9.40
C CYS A 20 0.83 7.00 10.17
N ILE A 21 0.49 7.38 11.41
CA ILE A 21 1.45 8.04 12.30
C ILE A 21 2.55 7.04 12.60
N ASP A 22 3.79 7.40 12.23
CA ASP A 22 4.96 6.60 12.61
C ASP A 22 4.95 5.16 12.02
N ARG A 23 4.59 5.05 10.74
CA ARG A 23 4.42 3.78 10.00
C ARG A 23 5.61 2.81 10.06
N GLU A 24 6.81 3.32 10.41
CA GLU A 24 8.01 2.51 10.60
C GLU A 24 8.03 1.82 11.97
N HIS A 25 7.23 2.32 12.92
CA HIS A 25 7.13 1.79 14.29
C HIS A 25 5.74 1.23 14.61
N VAL A 26 4.82 1.27 13.65
CA VAL A 26 3.54 0.55 13.72
C VAL A 26 3.66 -0.72 12.90
N TYR A 27 3.33 -1.85 13.50
CA TYR A 27 3.52 -3.17 12.94
C TYR A 27 2.18 -3.90 12.80
N GLY A 28 1.97 -4.51 11.63
CA GLY A 28 0.93 -5.52 11.48
C GLY A 28 1.42 -6.88 11.98
N VAL A 29 0.55 -7.61 12.64
CA VAL A 29 0.83 -8.98 13.07
C VAL A 29 0.64 -9.91 11.89
N ALA A 30 1.72 -10.57 11.45
CA ALA A 30 1.66 -11.62 10.44
C ALA A 30 1.70 -12.99 11.14
N ARG A 31 0.73 -13.83 10.85
CA ARG A 31 0.69 -15.24 11.26
C ARG A 31 1.16 -16.12 10.12
N GLU A 32 1.89 -17.17 10.46
CA GLU A 32 2.30 -18.20 9.51
C GLU A 32 1.78 -19.54 10.04
N MET A 33 1.04 -20.25 9.21
CA MET A 33 0.43 -21.53 9.50
C MET A 33 0.54 -22.42 8.26
N GLU A 34 1.08 -23.62 8.40
CA GLU A 34 1.25 -24.58 7.30
C GLU A 34 2.01 -24.05 6.07
N GLY A 35 2.89 -23.05 6.29
CA GLY A 35 3.65 -22.41 5.23
C GLY A 35 2.98 -21.15 4.62
N ASP A 36 1.72 -20.93 4.91
CA ASP A 36 1.00 -19.72 4.46
C ASP A 36 1.14 -18.61 5.50
N ARG A 37 1.45 -17.43 5.02
CA ARG A 37 1.62 -16.22 5.84
C ARG A 37 0.54 -15.21 5.53
N HIS A 38 -0.22 -14.80 6.54
CA HIS A 38 -1.29 -13.83 6.42
C HIS A 38 -1.30 -12.84 7.59
N LEU A 39 -1.91 -11.69 7.42
CA LEU A 39 -2.16 -10.81 8.55
C LEU A 39 -3.22 -11.40 9.47
N GLY A 40 -3.00 -11.29 10.77
CA GLY A 40 -3.88 -11.89 11.75
C GLY A 40 -3.75 -11.22 13.11
N TYR A 41 -4.03 -11.97 14.15
CA TYR A 41 -4.04 -11.51 15.52
C TYR A 41 -3.21 -12.43 16.42
N ILE A 42 -2.81 -11.91 17.57
CA ILE A 42 -2.17 -12.69 18.62
C ILE A 42 -3.28 -13.26 19.51
N SER A 43 -3.38 -14.58 19.56
CA SER A 43 -4.35 -15.22 20.47
C SER A 43 -3.96 -14.92 21.92
N HIS A 44 -4.94 -14.44 22.71
CA HIS A 44 -4.79 -14.16 24.13
C HIS A 44 -5.22 -15.34 25.03
N ALA A 45 -5.18 -16.56 24.53
CA ALA A 45 -5.45 -17.74 25.34
C ALA A 45 -4.45 -17.87 26.49
N LYS A 46 -4.90 -18.26 27.67
CA LYS A 46 -4.11 -18.28 28.92
C LYS A 46 -2.78 -19.08 28.85
N ASP A 47 -2.66 -19.98 27.88
CA ASP A 47 -1.50 -20.86 27.72
C ASP A 47 -0.52 -20.41 26.61
N SER A 48 -0.73 -19.26 25.99
CA SER A 48 0.18 -18.72 24.99
C SER A 48 1.14 -17.72 25.63
N ILE A 49 2.38 -17.71 25.13
CA ILE A 49 3.37 -16.70 25.55
C ILE A 49 2.88 -15.36 25.02
N TYR A 50 2.46 -14.50 25.92
CA TYR A 50 2.00 -13.16 25.60
C TYR A 50 3.16 -12.23 25.32
N ILE A 51 2.96 -11.31 24.39
CA ILE A 51 3.72 -10.08 24.43
C ILE A 51 3.16 -9.28 25.61
N ASP A 52 4.02 -9.02 26.57
CA ASP A 52 3.64 -8.25 27.74
C ASP A 52 3.14 -6.88 27.29
N LYS A 53 1.93 -6.52 27.73
CA LYS A 53 1.30 -5.23 27.41
C LYS A 53 2.17 -4.03 27.80
N ARG A 54 3.15 -4.21 28.68
CA ARG A 54 4.13 -3.17 29.01
C ARG A 54 5.01 -2.75 27.85
N TYR A 55 5.19 -3.60 26.83
CA TYR A 55 5.93 -3.27 25.61
C TYR A 55 5.07 -2.59 24.54
N ILE A 56 3.75 -2.54 24.72
CA ILE A 56 2.78 -2.03 23.76
C ILE A 56 2.38 -0.61 24.17
N ASP A 57 2.60 0.38 23.29
CA ASP A 57 2.10 1.74 23.43
C ASP A 57 0.63 1.81 23.01
N LYS A 58 0.33 1.32 21.80
CA LYS A 58 -1.03 1.30 21.24
C LYS A 58 -1.26 0.03 20.44
N GLN A 59 -2.51 -0.44 20.48
CA GLN A 59 -2.95 -1.61 19.73
C GLN A 59 -4.35 -1.34 19.17
N THR A 60 -4.61 -1.79 17.96
CA THR A 60 -5.94 -1.78 17.35
C THR A 60 -6.19 -3.10 16.64
N SER A 61 -7.44 -3.55 16.70
CA SER A 61 -7.93 -4.71 15.97
C SER A 61 -8.95 -4.26 14.94
N ILE A 62 -8.78 -4.73 13.71
CA ILE A 62 -9.68 -4.43 12.61
C ILE A 62 -10.20 -5.70 11.96
N ILE A 63 -11.42 -5.64 11.41
CA ILE A 63 -11.99 -6.68 10.55
C ILE A 63 -12.38 -6.02 9.24
N LEU A 64 -11.94 -6.60 8.13
CA LEU A 64 -12.24 -6.12 6.78
C LEU A 64 -13.28 -7.04 6.12
N LEU A 65 -14.32 -6.44 5.53
CA LEU A 65 -15.43 -7.12 4.89
C LEU A 65 -15.62 -6.58 3.47
N GLU A 66 -15.07 -7.29 2.46
CA GLU A 66 -15.02 -6.82 1.06
C GLU A 66 -16.37 -6.78 0.36
N LYS A 67 -17.18 -7.80 0.61
CA LYS A 67 -18.44 -8.02 -0.10
C LYS A 67 -19.57 -7.92 0.89
N ASP A 68 -19.75 -6.71 1.39
CA ASP A 68 -20.85 -6.43 2.29
C ASP A 68 -21.77 -5.36 1.68
N TYR A 69 -22.82 -5.01 2.35
CA TYR A 69 -23.73 -3.97 1.90
C TYR A 69 -24.36 -3.21 3.06
N VAL A 70 -24.74 -1.99 2.78
CA VAL A 70 -25.62 -1.19 3.63
C VAL A 70 -26.93 -0.91 2.89
N VAL A 71 -28.00 -0.76 3.63
CA VAL A 71 -29.32 -0.43 3.08
C VAL A 71 -29.67 0.99 3.48
N TYR A 72 -30.02 1.77 2.47
CA TYR A 72 -30.54 3.13 2.63
C TYR A 72 -31.73 3.32 1.70
N ASP A 73 -32.81 3.88 2.21
CA ASP A 73 -34.04 4.15 1.45
C ASP A 73 -34.49 2.91 0.62
N HIS A 74 -34.57 1.74 1.29
CA HIS A 74 -34.94 0.44 0.71
C HIS A 74 -33.98 -0.13 -0.35
N ASN A 75 -32.92 0.60 -0.72
CA ASN A 75 -31.93 0.16 -1.69
C ASN A 75 -30.70 -0.42 -1.00
N ARG A 76 -30.11 -1.46 -1.62
CA ARG A 76 -28.84 -2.08 -1.17
C ARG A 76 -27.68 -1.47 -1.92
N TYR A 77 -26.69 -1.03 -1.18
CA TYR A 77 -25.45 -0.47 -1.71
C TYR A 77 -24.26 -1.31 -1.26
N SER A 78 -23.55 -1.90 -2.22
CA SER A 78 -22.32 -2.63 -1.92
C SER A 78 -21.30 -1.71 -1.29
N ALA A 79 -20.65 -2.20 -0.24
CA ALA A 79 -19.65 -1.47 0.55
C ALA A 79 -18.53 -2.39 0.99
N ARG A 80 -17.33 -1.85 1.01
CA ARG A 80 -16.19 -2.41 1.75
C ARG A 80 -16.29 -1.89 3.17
N VAL A 81 -16.52 -2.78 4.11
CA VAL A 81 -16.76 -2.40 5.49
C VAL A 81 -15.50 -2.69 6.32
N LEU A 82 -15.01 -1.69 7.00
CA LEU A 82 -13.98 -1.79 8.02
C LEU A 82 -14.67 -1.76 9.40
N VAL A 83 -14.51 -2.80 10.18
CA VAL A 83 -14.91 -2.79 11.59
C VAL A 83 -13.67 -2.50 12.42
N ALA A 84 -13.70 -1.47 13.25
CA ALA A 84 -12.54 -1.02 14.00
C ALA A 84 -12.90 -0.62 15.43
N ASP A 85 -11.92 -0.68 16.30
CA ASP A 85 -12.03 -0.16 17.67
C ASP A 85 -11.74 1.36 17.74
N SER A 86 -11.92 1.96 18.91
CA SER A 86 -11.68 3.39 19.11
C SER A 86 -10.19 3.80 18.98
N CYS A 87 -9.26 2.84 19.06
CA CYS A 87 -7.82 3.09 18.94
C CYS A 87 -7.36 3.18 17.47
N PHE A 88 -8.18 2.73 16.52
CA PHE A 88 -7.84 2.71 15.10
C PHE A 88 -7.36 4.07 14.59
N PHE A 89 -8.13 5.13 14.83
CA PHE A 89 -7.79 6.48 14.36
C PHE A 89 -6.60 7.11 15.09
N GLN A 90 -6.12 6.50 16.18
CA GLN A 90 -4.89 6.93 16.83
C GLN A 90 -3.63 6.42 16.12
N LEU A 91 -3.74 5.30 15.40
CA LEU A 91 -2.65 4.72 14.60
C LEU A 91 -2.77 5.13 13.13
N PHE A 92 -4.00 5.19 12.61
CA PHE A 92 -4.32 5.53 11.23
C PHE A 92 -5.23 6.77 11.19
N PRO A 93 -4.69 7.98 11.35
CA PRO A 93 -5.50 9.20 11.32
C PRO A 93 -5.98 9.48 9.90
N TYR A 94 -7.27 9.67 9.76
CA TYR A 94 -7.93 10.16 8.56
C TYR A 94 -8.43 11.58 8.80
N GLN A 95 -8.34 12.43 7.79
CA GLN A 95 -8.90 13.77 7.88
C GLN A 95 -10.43 13.68 7.92
N VAL A 96 -11.05 14.31 8.90
CA VAL A 96 -12.51 14.41 9.01
C VAL A 96 -12.98 15.60 8.20
N VAL A 97 -13.86 15.37 7.23
CA VAL A 97 -14.47 16.43 6.41
C VAL A 97 -15.69 16.99 7.11
N GLN A 98 -16.50 16.11 7.72
CA GLN A 98 -17.71 16.49 8.44
C GLN A 98 -17.92 15.58 9.66
N GLY A 99 -18.50 16.10 10.72
CA GLY A 99 -18.83 15.32 11.92
C GLY A 99 -17.61 14.99 12.78
N SER A 100 -17.55 13.77 13.32
CA SER A 100 -16.50 13.27 14.23
C SER A 100 -15.98 11.91 13.80
N SER A 101 -14.71 11.62 14.04
CA SER A 101 -14.09 10.30 13.84
C SER A 101 -14.29 9.35 15.04
N SER A 102 -15.14 9.67 16.00
CA SER A 102 -15.35 8.85 17.17
C SER A 102 -16.12 7.57 16.86
N LEU A 103 -15.56 6.42 17.25
CA LEU A 103 -16.21 5.10 17.21
C LEU A 103 -16.68 4.66 18.61
N ASN A 104 -16.79 5.58 19.56
CA ASN A 104 -17.14 5.24 20.96
C ASN A 104 -18.60 4.79 21.12
N ALA A 105 -19.48 5.25 20.24
CA ALA A 105 -20.87 4.78 20.26
C ALA A 105 -20.99 3.47 19.48
N PRO A 106 -21.66 2.44 20.04
CA PRO A 106 -21.78 1.12 19.40
C PRO A 106 -22.40 1.18 18.01
N GLU A 107 -23.35 2.10 17.79
CA GLU A 107 -24.12 2.24 16.55
C GLU A 107 -23.56 3.36 15.64
N SER A 108 -22.29 3.75 15.83
CA SER A 108 -21.68 4.77 15.00
C SER A 108 -21.08 4.19 13.72
N ALA A 109 -21.29 4.92 12.63
CA ALA A 109 -20.70 4.65 11.33
C ALA A 109 -19.99 5.89 10.78
N LEU A 110 -18.87 5.67 10.09
CA LEU A 110 -18.16 6.70 9.35
C LEU A 110 -18.15 6.30 7.87
N LEU A 111 -18.28 7.27 7.00
CA LEU A 111 -18.24 7.05 5.56
C LEU A 111 -17.02 7.72 4.95
N THR A 112 -16.50 7.17 3.86
CA THR A 112 -15.61 7.94 3.00
C THR A 112 -16.42 8.99 2.21
N GLU A 113 -15.78 10.11 1.87
CA GLU A 113 -16.42 11.19 1.12
C GLU A 113 -17.04 10.71 -0.20
N SER A 114 -16.31 9.85 -0.94
CA SER A 114 -16.79 9.28 -2.19
C SER A 114 -18.02 8.40 -1.99
N TYR A 115 -18.07 7.64 -0.90
CA TYR A 115 -19.19 6.77 -0.60
C TYR A 115 -20.39 7.57 -0.07
N ALA A 116 -20.16 8.61 0.73
CA ALA A 116 -21.19 9.53 1.18
C ALA A 116 -21.83 10.24 -0.02
N GLN A 117 -21.05 10.70 -0.99
CA GLN A 117 -21.54 11.30 -2.23
C GLN A 117 -22.36 10.32 -3.09
N LYS A 118 -21.95 9.04 -3.14
CA LYS A 118 -22.67 7.97 -3.84
C LYS A 118 -24.05 7.72 -3.24
N LEU A 119 -24.18 7.76 -1.91
CA LEU A 119 -25.43 7.46 -1.20
C LEU A 119 -26.37 8.67 -1.14
N PHE A 120 -25.83 9.86 -0.89
CA PHE A 120 -26.60 11.05 -0.52
C PHE A 120 -26.46 12.21 -1.51
N GLY A 121 -25.57 12.08 -2.52
CA GLY A 121 -25.29 13.17 -3.45
C GLY A 121 -24.73 14.40 -2.73
N LYS A 122 -25.49 15.51 -2.74
CA LYS A 122 -25.09 16.77 -2.07
C LYS A 122 -25.72 16.95 -0.68
N GLU A 123 -26.55 16.02 -0.24
CA GLU A 123 -27.19 16.10 1.07
C GLU A 123 -26.22 15.82 2.20
N ASN A 124 -26.45 16.45 3.35
CA ASN A 124 -25.67 16.20 4.55
C ASN A 124 -25.92 14.76 5.07
N PRO A 125 -24.90 13.90 5.13
CA PRO A 125 -25.06 12.53 5.61
C PRO A 125 -25.13 12.40 7.13
N ILE A 126 -24.63 13.39 7.89
CA ILE A 126 -24.50 13.28 9.35
C ILE A 126 -25.87 13.15 10.02
N GLY A 127 -25.96 12.18 10.94
CA GLY A 127 -27.19 11.85 11.67
C GLY A 127 -28.17 10.97 10.89
N LYS A 128 -27.93 10.70 9.59
CA LYS A 128 -28.76 9.74 8.84
C LYS A 128 -28.45 8.30 9.31
N VAL A 129 -29.46 7.43 9.18
CA VAL A 129 -29.39 6.05 9.61
C VAL A 129 -29.25 5.14 8.40
N LEU A 130 -28.29 4.22 8.47
CA LEU A 130 -28.10 3.13 7.52
C LEU A 130 -28.44 1.82 8.24
N ARG A 131 -29.03 0.87 7.53
CA ARG A 131 -29.18 -0.49 8.05
C ARG A 131 -28.03 -1.35 7.54
N TYR A 132 -27.29 -1.94 8.48
CA TYR A 132 -26.22 -2.84 8.15
C TYR A 132 -26.74 -4.25 7.85
N THR A 133 -25.98 -5.07 7.14
CA THR A 133 -26.32 -6.44 6.70
C THR A 133 -26.89 -7.33 7.82
N ASN A 134 -26.40 -7.16 9.06
CA ASN A 134 -26.86 -7.91 10.22
C ASN A 134 -28.22 -7.44 10.78
N GLY A 135 -28.88 -6.51 10.10
CA GLY A 135 -30.16 -5.94 10.50
C GLY A 135 -30.10 -4.81 11.54
N LYS A 136 -28.90 -4.45 12.01
CA LYS A 136 -28.70 -3.35 12.95
C LYS A 136 -28.70 -2.01 12.22
N ASP A 137 -29.31 -1.03 12.82
CA ASP A 137 -29.28 0.35 12.36
C ASP A 137 -28.03 1.05 12.90
N VAL A 138 -27.34 1.81 12.03
CA VAL A 138 -26.13 2.56 12.37
C VAL A 138 -26.31 4.02 11.97
N THR A 139 -25.88 4.92 12.83
CA THR A 139 -26.00 6.36 12.60
C THR A 139 -24.68 6.91 12.08
N ILE A 140 -24.73 7.69 11.00
CA ILE A 140 -23.55 8.31 10.43
C ILE A 140 -23.09 9.43 11.36
N SER A 141 -21.89 9.27 11.95
CA SER A 141 -21.28 10.22 12.87
C SER A 141 -20.23 11.10 12.21
N GLY A 142 -19.68 10.69 11.07
CA GLY A 142 -18.67 11.47 10.36
C GLY A 142 -18.40 11.03 8.94
N VAL A 143 -17.73 11.92 8.20
CA VAL A 143 -17.24 11.69 6.84
C VAL A 143 -15.75 11.91 6.81
N LEU A 144 -15.05 10.96 6.25
CA LEU A 144 -13.59 10.90 6.15
C LEU A 144 -13.14 11.24 4.73
N ALA A 145 -12.14 12.10 4.61
CA ALA A 145 -11.47 12.33 3.32
C ALA A 145 -10.69 11.09 2.89
N ALA A 146 -10.61 10.90 1.58
CA ALA A 146 -9.67 9.92 1.03
C ALA A 146 -8.22 10.34 1.36
N PRO A 147 -7.33 9.40 1.72
CA PRO A 147 -5.92 9.71 1.87
C PRO A 147 -5.35 10.26 0.55
N HIS A 148 -4.48 11.27 0.62
CA HIS A 148 -3.82 11.84 -0.57
C HIS A 148 -2.98 10.81 -1.34
N ASN A 149 -2.42 9.82 -0.63
CA ASN A 149 -1.59 8.78 -1.20
C ASN A 149 -2.28 7.43 -1.14
N LYS A 150 -1.74 6.45 -1.88
CA LYS A 150 -2.23 5.08 -1.84
C LYS A 150 -2.18 4.53 -0.41
N THR A 151 -3.19 3.76 -0.05
CA THR A 151 -3.26 3.07 1.24
C THR A 151 -3.48 1.58 1.03
N SER A 152 -2.87 0.79 1.91
CA SER A 152 -3.15 -0.64 2.01
C SER A 152 -4.58 -0.91 2.49
N LEU A 153 -5.12 -0.04 3.34
CA LEU A 153 -6.46 -0.16 3.91
C LEU A 153 -7.48 0.54 3.01
N GLN A 154 -8.28 -0.25 2.31
CA GLN A 154 -9.36 0.27 1.45
C GLN A 154 -10.72 -0.07 2.04
N PHE A 155 -11.51 0.95 2.32
CA PHE A 155 -12.87 0.82 2.84
C PHE A 155 -13.77 1.93 2.34
N ASP A 156 -15.06 1.73 2.44
CA ASP A 156 -16.11 2.70 2.11
C ASP A 156 -16.84 3.15 3.36
N VAL A 157 -17.00 2.22 4.33
CA VAL A 157 -17.69 2.42 5.59
C VAL A 157 -16.82 1.93 6.74
N VAL A 158 -16.73 2.68 7.82
CA VAL A 158 -16.13 2.22 9.08
C VAL A 158 -17.23 2.05 10.11
N LEU A 159 -17.29 0.89 10.73
CA LEU A 159 -18.23 0.57 11.81
C LEU A 159 -17.49 0.35 13.13
N SER A 160 -18.14 0.69 14.22
CA SER A 160 -17.62 0.40 15.55
C SER A 160 -17.55 -1.12 15.83
N SER A 161 -16.46 -1.57 16.44
CA SER A 161 -16.26 -2.98 16.82
C SER A 161 -17.33 -3.51 17.79
N PHE A 162 -18.04 -2.63 18.48
CA PHE A 162 -19.16 -3.02 19.35
C PHE A 162 -20.38 -3.57 18.60
N LEU A 163 -20.49 -3.30 17.27
CA LEU A 163 -21.58 -3.79 16.44
C LEU A 163 -21.49 -5.27 16.10
N THR A 164 -20.28 -5.80 16.02
CA THR A 164 -20.02 -7.18 15.63
C THR A 164 -19.65 -8.00 16.85
N GLN A 165 -20.65 -8.58 17.52
CA GLN A 165 -20.41 -9.54 18.61
C GLN A 165 -20.03 -10.94 18.11
N ARG A 166 -20.04 -11.19 16.80
CA ARG A 166 -19.70 -12.47 16.19
C ARG A 166 -18.38 -12.39 15.45
N TRP A 167 -17.47 -13.21 15.88
CA TRP A 167 -16.18 -13.51 15.28
C TRP A 167 -16.36 -14.39 14.01
N GLU A 168 -17.15 -13.92 13.06
CA GLU A 168 -17.29 -14.62 11.77
C GLU A 168 -16.02 -14.56 10.93
N ARG A 169 -15.13 -13.64 11.28
CA ARG A 169 -13.81 -13.48 10.66
C ARG A 169 -12.78 -13.11 11.71
N LEU A 170 -11.56 -13.59 11.49
CA LEU A 170 -10.43 -13.30 12.37
C LEU A 170 -10.00 -11.84 12.22
N PRO A 171 -9.78 -11.13 13.32
CA PRO A 171 -9.30 -9.75 13.27
C PRO A 171 -7.85 -9.69 12.77
N ILE A 172 -7.49 -8.54 12.23
CA ILE A 172 -6.11 -8.16 11.94
C ILE A 172 -5.68 -7.19 13.04
N GLU A 173 -4.54 -7.44 13.66
CA GLU A 173 -4.00 -6.59 14.70
C GLU A 173 -2.85 -5.74 14.20
N PHE A 174 -2.88 -4.47 14.63
CA PHE A 174 -1.76 -3.54 14.47
C PHE A 174 -1.29 -3.10 15.86
N VAL A 175 0.02 -3.11 16.03
CA VAL A 175 0.65 -2.82 17.31
C VAL A 175 1.72 -1.74 17.10
N LYS A 176 1.68 -0.73 17.95
CA LYS A 176 2.78 0.21 18.14
C LYS A 176 3.49 -0.14 19.43
N PHE A 177 4.78 -0.42 19.36
CA PHE A 177 5.58 -0.70 20.53
C PHE A 177 6.07 0.56 21.22
N MET A 178 6.35 0.44 22.52
CA MET A 178 7.05 1.49 23.27
C MET A 178 8.43 1.77 22.69
N PRO A 179 8.93 3.02 22.77
CA PRO A 179 10.27 3.35 22.33
C PRO A 179 11.33 2.46 22.97
N GLY A 180 12.28 1.97 22.18
CA GLY A 180 13.39 1.13 22.65
C GLY A 180 13.09 -0.39 22.70
N VAL A 181 11.90 -0.83 22.34
CA VAL A 181 11.60 -2.25 22.21
C VAL A 181 12.35 -2.84 21.01
N ASN A 182 13.06 -3.94 21.25
CA ASN A 182 13.78 -4.66 20.20
C ASN A 182 12.81 -5.55 19.42
N ILE A 183 12.53 -5.19 18.17
CA ILE A 183 11.59 -5.91 17.30
C ILE A 183 12.12 -7.29 16.91
N ASP A 184 13.45 -7.46 16.76
CA ASP A 184 14.03 -8.77 16.44
C ASP A 184 13.80 -9.74 17.60
N LEU A 185 13.87 -9.27 18.84
CA LEU A 185 13.52 -10.06 20.01
C LEU A 185 12.03 -10.43 19.99
N MET A 186 11.15 -9.50 19.64
CA MET A 186 9.71 -9.77 19.52
C MET A 186 9.42 -10.80 18.42
N ASN A 187 10.09 -10.70 17.28
CA ASN A 187 9.98 -11.67 16.20
C ASN A 187 10.54 -13.04 16.62
N LYS A 188 11.64 -13.08 17.38
CA LYS A 188 12.17 -14.32 17.94
C LYS A 188 11.20 -14.98 18.92
N ILE A 189 10.51 -14.21 19.73
CA ILE A 189 9.43 -14.71 20.59
C ILE A 189 8.29 -15.26 19.72
N GLY A 190 7.94 -14.54 18.65
CA GLY A 190 6.89 -14.92 17.69
C GLY A 190 7.19 -16.20 16.92
N SER A 191 8.45 -16.50 16.64
CA SER A 191 8.86 -17.68 15.87
C SER A 191 8.69 -19.02 16.60
N HIS A 192 8.39 -19.01 17.91
CA HIS A 192 8.06 -20.24 18.62
C HIS A 192 6.66 -20.71 18.24
N PRO A 193 6.49 -21.96 17.76
CA PRO A 193 5.19 -22.50 17.36
C PRO A 193 4.18 -22.51 18.52
N ARG A 194 2.94 -22.12 18.22
CA ARG A 194 1.82 -22.09 19.16
C ARG A 194 0.63 -22.83 18.59
N TRP A 195 -0.10 -23.48 19.46
CA TRP A 195 -1.33 -24.17 19.06
C TRP A 195 -2.41 -23.18 18.67
N VAL A 196 -3.12 -23.43 17.58
CA VAL A 196 -4.27 -22.63 17.17
C VAL A 196 -5.36 -22.71 18.24
N ASN A 197 -5.62 -23.91 18.75
CA ASN A 197 -6.53 -24.13 19.84
C ASN A 197 -5.88 -24.93 20.96
N PRO A 198 -5.31 -24.30 22.01
CA PRO A 198 -4.62 -25.00 23.09
C PRO A 198 -5.49 -25.98 23.87
N HIS A 199 -6.80 -25.72 23.97
CA HIS A 199 -7.75 -26.55 24.72
C HIS A 199 -8.24 -27.79 23.96
N TYR A 200 -8.09 -27.81 22.63
CA TYR A 200 -8.57 -28.86 21.75
C TYR A 200 -7.46 -29.45 20.87
N LYS A 201 -6.25 -29.61 21.43
CA LYS A 201 -5.06 -30.13 20.72
C LYS A 201 -5.29 -31.51 20.08
N GLU A 202 -6.15 -32.31 20.68
CA GLU A 202 -6.48 -33.65 20.17
C GLU A 202 -7.32 -33.59 18.87
N TYR A 203 -8.06 -32.52 18.67
CA TYR A 203 -8.95 -32.33 17.51
C TYR A 203 -8.35 -31.34 16.48
N ASP A 204 -7.51 -30.40 16.94
CA ASP A 204 -6.85 -29.40 16.10
C ASP A 204 -5.38 -29.32 16.49
N ASN A 205 -4.52 -30.01 15.74
CA ASN A 205 -3.08 -30.05 15.94
C ASN A 205 -2.33 -28.95 15.17
N ARG A 206 -3.04 -28.02 14.55
CA ARG A 206 -2.42 -26.92 13.81
C ARG A 206 -1.66 -26.00 14.74
N GLN A 207 -0.50 -25.58 14.28
CA GLN A 207 0.34 -24.61 14.97
C GLN A 207 0.55 -23.37 14.10
N TYR A 208 0.76 -22.25 14.73
CA TYR A 208 1.13 -21.02 14.06
C TYR A 208 2.34 -20.37 14.71
N THR A 209 3.08 -19.63 13.93
CA THR A 209 4.05 -18.63 14.39
C THR A 209 3.55 -17.25 14.05
N PHE A 210 4.12 -16.22 14.66
CA PHE A 210 3.81 -14.85 14.26
C PHE A 210 5.06 -13.98 14.18
N SER A 211 4.96 -12.90 13.41
CA SER A 211 6.01 -11.91 13.27
C SER A 211 5.39 -10.53 13.06
N PHE A 212 6.19 -9.50 13.27
CA PHE A 212 5.79 -8.11 13.14
C PHE A 212 6.33 -7.53 11.84
N ILE A 213 5.46 -7.01 11.00
CA ILE A 213 5.78 -6.39 9.73
C ILE A 213 5.45 -4.90 9.84
N PRO A 214 6.40 -3.97 9.62
CA PRO A 214 6.10 -2.55 9.64
C PRO A 214 5.04 -2.21 8.60
N VAL A 215 4.10 -1.32 8.94
CA VAL A 215 2.98 -0.93 8.05
C VAL A 215 3.48 -0.47 6.69
N GLY A 216 4.58 0.30 6.66
CA GLY A 216 5.18 0.74 5.39
C GLY A 216 5.70 -0.38 4.48
N GLY A 217 5.85 -1.60 5.02
CA GLY A 217 6.27 -2.80 4.29
C GLY A 217 5.11 -3.71 3.84
N ILE A 218 3.92 -3.56 4.41
CA ILE A 218 2.79 -4.47 4.17
C ILE A 218 2.37 -4.46 2.70
N TYR A 219 2.18 -3.29 2.11
CA TYR A 219 1.74 -3.13 0.72
C TYR A 219 2.61 -3.88 -0.30
N TRP A 220 3.92 -3.92 -0.07
CA TRP A 220 4.91 -4.53 -0.97
C TRP A 220 5.33 -5.94 -0.57
N ASN A 221 4.70 -6.49 0.47
CA ASN A 221 5.06 -7.80 0.98
C ASN A 221 4.27 -8.90 0.25
N ASN A 222 4.87 -9.46 -0.79
CA ASN A 222 4.30 -10.56 -1.58
C ASN A 222 4.18 -11.89 -0.81
N VAL A 223 4.66 -11.95 0.42
CA VAL A 223 4.61 -13.14 1.27
C VAL A 223 3.28 -13.23 2.02
N ILE A 224 2.52 -12.13 2.06
CA ILE A 224 1.19 -12.13 2.69
C ILE A 224 0.20 -12.66 1.66
N VAL A 225 -0.28 -13.87 1.89
CA VAL A 225 -1.27 -14.55 1.06
C VAL A 225 -2.67 -14.29 1.64
N GLU A 226 -3.66 -14.11 0.76
CA GLU A 226 -5.06 -14.15 1.17
C GLU A 226 -5.42 -15.58 1.59
N SER A 227 -5.93 -15.75 2.80
CA SER A 227 -6.51 -17.03 3.21
C SER A 227 -8.03 -16.94 3.25
N ALA A 228 -8.70 -18.06 3.06
CA ALA A 228 -10.17 -18.15 3.18
C ALA A 228 -10.66 -17.74 4.59
N GLU A 229 -9.82 -17.94 5.60
CA GLU A 229 -10.11 -17.59 7.00
C GLU A 229 -9.83 -16.12 7.32
N CYS A 230 -8.91 -15.48 6.56
CA CYS A 230 -8.54 -14.09 6.72
C CYS A 230 -8.34 -13.44 5.34
N PRO A 231 -9.42 -13.16 4.59
CA PRO A 231 -9.34 -12.46 3.32
C PRO A 231 -8.76 -11.07 3.58
N THR A 232 -7.61 -10.81 3.02
CA THR A 232 -6.98 -9.50 3.13
C THR A 232 -7.55 -8.58 2.08
N MET A 233 -8.35 -7.62 2.50
CA MET A 233 -8.71 -6.44 1.68
C MET A 233 -7.56 -5.44 1.61
N LEU A 234 -6.36 -5.88 1.95
CA LEU A 234 -5.20 -5.03 1.84
C LEU A 234 -4.81 -4.96 0.36
N SER A 235 -4.95 -3.78 -0.19
CA SER A 235 -4.38 -3.50 -1.50
C SER A 235 -2.88 -3.82 -1.44
N SER A 236 -2.46 -4.81 -2.20
CA SER A 236 -1.04 -5.19 -2.30
C SER A 236 -0.46 -4.80 -3.65
N GLY A 237 0.77 -4.32 -3.65
CA GLY A 237 1.55 -4.06 -4.86
C GLY A 237 2.40 -5.27 -5.21
N ASN A 238 2.33 -5.74 -6.44
CA ASN A 238 3.22 -6.78 -6.90
C ASN A 238 4.55 -6.17 -7.37
N SER A 239 5.60 -6.28 -6.55
CA SER A 239 6.94 -5.78 -6.89
C SER A 239 7.51 -6.46 -8.15
N SER A 240 7.14 -7.70 -8.44
CA SER A 240 7.58 -8.41 -9.64
C SER A 240 7.11 -7.72 -10.93
N HIS A 241 5.90 -7.16 -10.94
CA HIS A 241 5.39 -6.40 -12.09
C HIS A 241 6.24 -5.15 -12.37
N ILE A 242 6.74 -4.48 -11.32
CA ILE A 242 7.61 -3.30 -11.47
C ILE A 242 8.94 -3.72 -12.09
N TYR A 243 9.54 -4.81 -11.66
CA TYR A 243 10.80 -5.30 -12.23
C TYR A 243 10.62 -5.74 -13.69
N ILE A 244 9.53 -6.45 -14.01
CA ILE A 244 9.22 -6.87 -15.38
C ILE A 244 9.03 -5.63 -16.28
N LEU A 245 8.21 -4.66 -15.84
CA LEU A 245 7.95 -3.44 -16.59
C LEU A 245 9.24 -2.63 -16.79
N SER A 246 10.07 -2.49 -15.75
CA SER A 246 11.37 -1.83 -15.84
C SER A 246 12.30 -2.53 -16.81
N GLY A 247 12.31 -3.86 -16.84
CA GLY A 247 13.07 -4.65 -17.79
C GLY A 247 12.62 -4.42 -19.23
N VAL A 248 11.31 -4.41 -19.47
CA VAL A 248 10.73 -4.10 -20.79
C VAL A 248 11.10 -2.68 -21.23
N CYS A 249 10.98 -1.68 -20.35
CA CYS A 249 11.38 -0.31 -20.64
C CYS A 249 12.88 -0.20 -20.99
N ALA A 250 13.74 -0.89 -20.23
CA ALA A 250 15.18 -0.92 -20.53
C ALA A 250 15.48 -1.57 -21.88
N LEU A 251 14.78 -2.65 -22.24
CA LEU A 251 14.91 -3.30 -23.55
C LEU A 251 14.48 -2.37 -24.69
N LEU A 252 13.32 -1.70 -24.55
CA LEU A 252 12.84 -0.74 -25.54
C LEU A 252 13.83 0.41 -25.74
N LEU A 253 14.39 0.93 -24.64
CA LEU A 253 15.43 1.96 -24.69
C LEU A 253 16.65 1.46 -25.46
N LEU A 254 17.12 0.23 -25.17
CA LEU A 254 18.26 -0.38 -25.85
C LEU A 254 18.00 -0.50 -27.36
N VAL A 255 16.83 -1.00 -27.75
CA VAL A 255 16.44 -1.10 -29.17
C VAL A 255 16.42 0.29 -29.84
N GLY A 256 15.88 1.30 -29.15
CA GLY A 256 15.89 2.69 -29.61
C GLY A 256 17.31 3.23 -29.83
N ILE A 257 18.22 2.96 -28.88
CA ILE A 257 19.64 3.35 -29.00
C ILE A 257 20.30 2.67 -30.19
N ILE A 258 20.12 1.35 -30.36
CA ILE A 258 20.69 0.61 -31.49
C ILE A 258 20.17 1.16 -32.82
N ASN A 259 18.87 1.40 -32.90
CA ASN A 259 18.29 1.99 -34.13
C ASN A 259 18.86 3.39 -34.41
N PHE A 260 18.97 4.24 -33.40
CA PHE A 260 19.62 5.55 -33.52
C PHE A 260 21.06 5.44 -34.01
N VAL A 261 21.84 4.55 -33.40
CA VAL A 261 23.26 4.33 -33.82
C VAL A 261 23.34 3.87 -35.26
N ASN A 262 22.49 2.94 -35.70
CA ASN A 262 22.47 2.45 -37.09
C ASN A 262 22.18 3.58 -38.09
N ILE A 263 21.15 4.38 -37.83
CA ILE A 263 20.80 5.53 -38.69
C ILE A 263 21.95 6.54 -38.69
N TYR A 264 22.53 6.79 -37.52
CA TYR A 264 23.61 7.74 -37.35
C TYR A 264 24.88 7.31 -38.11
N LEU A 265 25.23 6.03 -38.09
CA LEU A 265 26.36 5.48 -38.82
C LEU A 265 26.20 5.69 -40.35
N ILE A 266 25.00 5.46 -40.90
CA ILE A 266 24.69 5.70 -42.29
C ILE A 266 24.88 7.20 -42.62
N PHE A 267 24.34 8.07 -41.79
CA PHE A 267 24.48 9.52 -41.96
C PHE A 267 25.93 9.98 -41.90
N MET A 268 26.74 9.44 -40.99
CA MET A 268 28.17 9.71 -40.88
C MET A 268 28.95 9.24 -42.14
N MET A 269 28.59 8.08 -42.70
CA MET A 269 29.20 7.60 -43.95
C MET A 269 28.92 8.55 -45.14
N MET A 270 27.71 9.07 -45.24
CA MET A 270 27.34 10.04 -46.28
C MET A 270 28.12 11.36 -46.17
N ARG A 271 28.40 11.81 -44.92
CA ARG A 271 29.16 13.05 -44.67
C ARG A 271 30.68 12.85 -44.56
N SER A 272 31.19 11.64 -44.77
CA SER A 272 32.60 11.29 -44.58
C SER A 272 33.55 12.12 -45.49
N LYS A 273 33.13 12.43 -46.74
CA LYS A 273 33.89 13.30 -47.64
C LYS A 273 34.03 14.73 -47.10
N GLU A 274 32.98 15.29 -46.54
CA GLU A 274 32.99 16.62 -45.92
C GLU A 274 33.97 16.68 -44.75
N TYR A 275 33.94 15.68 -43.86
CA TYR A 275 34.87 15.58 -42.75
C TYR A 275 36.32 15.36 -43.18
N GLY A 276 36.52 14.60 -44.27
CA GLY A 276 37.85 14.42 -44.89
C GLY A 276 38.42 15.74 -45.39
N ILE A 277 37.63 16.54 -46.11
CA ILE A 277 38.02 17.85 -46.62
C ILE A 277 38.36 18.80 -45.46
N LYS A 278 37.50 18.90 -44.44
CA LYS A 278 37.76 19.73 -43.27
C LYS A 278 39.07 19.38 -42.56
N LYS A 279 39.40 18.08 -42.51
CA LYS A 279 40.64 17.60 -41.91
C LYS A 279 41.89 17.99 -42.75
N VAL A 280 41.80 17.97 -44.09
CA VAL A 280 42.87 18.43 -44.99
C VAL A 280 43.13 19.92 -44.83
N PHE A 281 42.07 20.72 -44.59
CA PHE A 281 42.16 22.14 -44.28
C PHE A 281 42.62 22.46 -42.86
N GLY A 282 43.11 21.47 -42.10
CA GLY A 282 43.73 21.68 -40.80
C GLY A 282 42.79 21.65 -39.58
N LEU A 283 41.54 21.18 -39.73
CA LEU A 283 40.65 21.07 -38.59
C LEU A 283 41.13 19.98 -37.62
N SER A 284 41.28 20.34 -36.33
CA SER A 284 41.74 19.38 -35.34
C SER A 284 40.67 18.30 -35.08
N ARG A 285 41.11 17.10 -34.64
CA ARG A 285 40.20 15.99 -34.32
C ARG A 285 39.21 16.37 -33.18
N GLY A 286 39.68 17.17 -32.22
CA GLY A 286 38.86 17.63 -31.09
C GLY A 286 37.74 18.59 -31.53
N THR A 287 38.06 19.52 -32.43
CA THR A 287 37.09 20.48 -32.96
C THR A 287 36.02 19.75 -33.81
N LEU A 288 36.44 18.76 -34.61
CA LEU A 288 35.51 17.95 -35.41
C LEU A 288 34.59 17.14 -34.47
N PHE A 289 35.12 16.51 -33.44
CA PHE A 289 34.34 15.77 -32.46
C PHE A 289 33.33 16.69 -31.75
N LEU A 290 33.75 17.87 -31.30
CA LEU A 290 32.89 18.84 -30.62
C LEU A 290 31.75 19.30 -31.55
N GLN A 291 32.04 19.54 -32.82
CA GLN A 291 31.01 19.92 -33.79
C GLN A 291 29.95 18.82 -33.96
N ILE A 292 30.40 17.58 -34.16
CA ILE A 292 29.50 16.42 -34.27
C ILE A 292 28.68 16.23 -33.02
N TRP A 293 29.32 16.37 -31.82
CA TRP A 293 28.65 16.21 -30.55
C TRP A 293 27.59 17.29 -30.34
N THR A 294 27.87 18.57 -30.65
CA THR A 294 26.91 19.66 -30.49
C THR A 294 25.73 19.54 -31.46
N GLU A 295 25.94 19.14 -32.71
CA GLU A 295 24.85 18.86 -33.66
C GLU A 295 23.89 17.81 -33.13
N ASN A 296 24.42 16.69 -32.63
CA ASN A 296 23.58 15.60 -32.06
C ASN A 296 22.90 15.99 -30.78
N PHE A 297 23.57 16.73 -29.92
CA PHE A 297 22.98 17.24 -28.68
C PHE A 297 21.77 18.14 -28.93
N LEU A 298 21.88 19.05 -29.89
CA LEU A 298 20.77 19.93 -30.29
C LEU A 298 19.58 19.15 -30.84
N ILE A 299 19.83 18.15 -31.69
CA ILE A 299 18.76 17.28 -32.21
C ILE A 299 18.10 16.48 -31.10
N ALA A 300 18.88 15.94 -30.16
CA ALA A 300 18.35 15.21 -29.01
C ALA A 300 17.50 16.10 -28.10
N CYS A 301 17.93 17.34 -27.82
CA CYS A 301 17.16 18.31 -27.05
C CYS A 301 15.83 18.66 -27.74
N LEU A 302 15.85 18.86 -29.06
CA LEU A 302 14.63 19.14 -29.81
C LEU A 302 13.67 17.96 -29.78
N ALA A 303 14.17 16.75 -29.99
CA ALA A 303 13.37 15.53 -29.90
C ALA A 303 12.74 15.35 -28.50
N LEU A 304 13.51 15.63 -27.45
CA LEU A 304 13.03 15.57 -26.06
C LEU A 304 11.91 16.60 -25.81
N LEU A 305 12.06 17.83 -26.29
CA LEU A 305 11.02 18.86 -26.16
C LEU A 305 9.72 18.45 -26.84
N ILE A 306 9.82 17.88 -28.06
CA ILE A 306 8.64 17.39 -28.78
C ILE A 306 8.00 16.23 -28.01
N ALA A 307 8.78 15.27 -27.51
CA ALA A 307 8.27 14.14 -26.75
C ALA A 307 7.55 14.60 -25.47
N LEU A 308 8.14 15.53 -24.70
CA LEU A 308 7.51 16.09 -23.50
C LEU A 308 6.23 16.85 -23.82
N SER A 309 6.21 17.60 -24.93
CA SER A 309 4.99 18.31 -25.37
C SER A 309 3.86 17.35 -25.72
N LEU A 310 4.18 16.22 -26.39
CA LEU A 310 3.18 15.20 -26.74
C LEU A 310 2.63 14.49 -25.50
N ILE A 311 3.47 14.20 -24.51
CA ILE A 311 3.03 13.61 -23.22
C ILE A 311 2.07 14.56 -22.51
N HIS A 312 2.40 15.84 -22.43
CA HIS A 312 1.55 16.85 -21.77
C HIS A 312 0.18 17.06 -22.46
N ILE A 313 0.10 16.84 -23.78
CA ILE A 313 -1.17 16.92 -24.51
C ILE A 313 -2.03 15.66 -24.29
N SER A 314 -1.42 14.54 -23.94
CA SER A 314 -2.12 13.25 -23.75
C SER A 314 -2.65 13.05 -22.33
N GLU A 315 -2.26 13.88 -21.35
CA GLU A 315 -2.84 13.96 -20.00
C GLU A 315 -4.05 14.92 -19.95
#